data_09804d38d05c1f6e316e1d4d34f148bf
#
_entry.id   09804d38d05c1f6e316e1d4d34f148bf
#
_cell.length_a   1.000
_cell.length_b   1.000
_cell.length_c   1.000
_cell.angle_alpha   90.00
_cell.angle_beta   90.00
_cell.angle_gamma   90.00
#
_symmetry.space_group_name_H-M   'P 1'
#
loop_
_entity.id
_entity.type
_entity.pdbx_description
1 polymer ?
#
loop_
_entity_poly.entity_id
_entity_poly.type
_entity_poly.pdbx_seq_one_letter_code
_entity_poly.pdbx_strand_id
1 'polypeptide(L)'
;CIRDRFNIEGYPCEKFIDLVLKVKPTQVTLVPDAPDAITSNAGWDVRTHFDQLSELVETFTSHGIRTSIFIGTDLENIEWAAKTGTDRIELYTEPYATLYPQDREEAIAPFIAAAQLAKNLGLGVNAGHDLSLENLAYFHQNIPGLDEVSIGHALISDALYYGLKETIRLYKEALLIKELKN
;
A
#
# COMPACT_ATOMS: atom_id res chain seq x y z
N CYS A 1 1.61 -6.52 -17.21
CA CYS A 1 2.97 -6.07 -17.54
C CYS A 1 3.52 -5.24 -16.38
N ILE A 2 4.71 -5.56 -15.89
CA ILE A 2 5.36 -4.91 -14.74
C ILE A 2 5.73 -3.44 -15.04
N ARG A 3 5.54 -2.96 -16.27
CA ARG A 3 6.00 -1.64 -16.73
C ARG A 3 4.89 -0.66 -17.06
N ASP A 4 3.65 -1.05 -16.86
CA ASP A 4 2.49 -0.24 -17.21
C ASP A 4 2.15 0.80 -16.14
N ARG A 5 2.63 0.62 -14.90
CA ARG A 5 2.42 1.57 -13.81
C ARG A 5 3.70 1.73 -12.99
N PHE A 6 4.20 2.97 -12.97
CA PHE A 6 5.36 3.34 -12.20
C PHE A 6 4.91 4.14 -10.97
N ASN A 7 5.18 3.62 -9.77
CA ASN A 7 4.91 4.26 -8.50
C ASN A 7 6.22 4.77 -7.89
N ILE A 8 6.22 6.00 -7.39
CA ILE A 8 7.29 6.55 -6.57
C ILE A 8 6.73 6.73 -5.16
N GLU A 9 7.42 6.16 -4.19
CA GLU A 9 7.01 6.15 -2.80
C GLU A 9 8.04 6.85 -1.93
N GLY A 10 7.59 7.69 -1.00
CA GLY A 10 8.50 8.40 -0.10
C GLY A 10 7.83 9.47 0.76
N TYR A 11 8.65 10.02 1.67
CA TYR A 11 8.28 11.13 2.52
C TYR A 11 8.24 12.43 1.69
N PRO A 12 7.20 13.26 1.80
CA PRO A 12 6.98 14.43 0.96
C PRO A 12 7.84 15.64 1.37
N CYS A 13 9.17 15.48 1.40
CA CYS A 13 10.07 16.61 1.49
C CYS A 13 10.20 17.31 0.12
N GLU A 14 10.69 18.54 0.08
CA GLU A 14 10.86 19.35 -1.13
C GLU A 14 11.57 18.57 -2.26
N LYS A 15 12.67 17.89 -1.94
CA LYS A 15 13.45 17.09 -2.88
C LYS A 15 12.65 15.92 -3.49
N PHE A 16 11.77 15.29 -2.71
CA PHE A 16 10.88 14.23 -3.17
C PHE A 16 9.79 14.81 -4.09
N ILE A 17 9.18 15.92 -3.70
CA ILE A 17 8.14 16.60 -4.49
C ILE A 17 8.70 16.99 -5.86
N ASP A 18 9.86 17.63 -5.89
CA ASP A 18 10.56 18.02 -7.12
C ASP A 18 10.84 16.81 -8.04
N LEU A 19 11.31 15.70 -7.44
CA LEU A 19 11.54 14.46 -8.18
C LEU A 19 10.26 13.93 -8.82
N VAL A 20 9.18 13.84 -8.04
CA VAL A 20 7.89 13.32 -8.51
C VAL A 20 7.32 14.19 -9.63
N LEU A 21 7.35 15.51 -9.47
CA LEU A 21 6.86 16.46 -10.48
C LEU A 21 7.70 16.43 -11.76
N LYS A 22 8.99 16.20 -11.64
CA LYS A 22 9.90 16.07 -12.78
C LYS A 22 9.72 14.75 -13.54
N VAL A 23 9.57 13.64 -12.81
CA VAL A 23 9.47 12.28 -13.39
C VAL A 23 8.08 12.01 -13.92
N LYS A 24 7.05 12.55 -13.27
CA LYS A 24 5.62 12.31 -13.55
C LYS A 24 5.28 10.82 -13.60
N PRO A 25 5.45 10.09 -12.48
CA PRO A 25 5.10 8.68 -12.40
C PRO A 25 3.59 8.50 -12.61
N THR A 26 3.17 7.28 -12.84
CA THR A 26 1.74 6.94 -12.89
C THR A 26 1.08 7.18 -11.54
N GLN A 27 1.81 6.93 -10.43
CA GLN A 27 1.34 7.08 -9.06
C GLN A 27 2.46 7.60 -8.16
N VAL A 28 2.07 8.31 -7.12
CA VAL A 28 2.91 8.63 -5.97
C VAL A 28 2.24 8.08 -4.71
N THR A 29 3.00 7.37 -3.85
CA THR A 29 2.56 6.95 -2.52
C THR A 29 3.26 7.81 -1.47
N LEU A 30 2.47 8.53 -0.68
CA LEU A 30 2.95 9.39 0.40
C LEU A 30 3.10 8.57 1.68
N VAL A 31 4.33 8.49 2.22
CA VAL A 31 4.65 7.80 3.47
C VAL A 31 5.11 8.79 4.55
N PRO A 32 4.81 8.54 5.85
CA PRO A 32 5.13 9.48 6.93
C PRO A 32 6.58 9.42 7.40
N ASP A 33 7.35 8.44 6.93
CA ASP A 33 8.70 8.18 7.46
C ASP A 33 9.70 9.21 6.97
N ALA A 34 10.38 9.85 7.92
CA ALA A 34 11.45 10.79 7.62
C ALA A 34 12.59 10.12 6.82
N PRO A 35 13.37 10.90 6.03
CA PRO A 35 14.39 10.35 5.14
C PRO A 35 15.50 9.51 5.82
N ASP A 36 15.64 9.58 7.13
CA ASP A 36 16.58 8.84 7.95
C ASP A 36 15.97 7.57 8.59
N ALA A 37 14.68 7.32 8.41
CA ALA A 37 14.03 6.09 8.87
C ALA A 37 14.54 4.88 8.07
N ILE A 38 14.87 3.80 8.77
CA ILE A 38 15.36 2.56 8.15
C ILE A 38 14.23 1.81 7.46
N THR A 39 13.03 1.86 8.05
CA THR A 39 11.80 1.22 7.52
C THR A 39 10.59 1.93 8.11
N SER A 40 9.43 1.76 7.46
CA SER A 40 8.16 2.29 7.95
C SER A 40 7.74 1.57 9.24
N ASN A 41 7.24 2.33 10.20
CA ASN A 41 6.74 1.80 11.47
C ASN A 41 5.28 2.20 11.76
N ALA A 42 4.70 3.06 10.94
CA ALA A 42 3.30 3.50 11.03
C ALA A 42 2.83 4.09 9.70
N GLY A 43 1.52 4.12 9.47
CA GLY A 43 0.89 4.94 8.44
C GLY A 43 0.68 6.38 8.91
N TRP A 44 0.25 7.26 8.00
CA TRP A 44 -0.11 8.63 8.34
C TRP A 44 -1.24 8.71 9.37
N ASP A 45 -1.12 9.63 10.34
CA ASP A 45 -2.26 10.22 11.03
C ASP A 45 -2.79 11.35 10.14
N VAL A 46 -3.73 11.00 9.26
CA VAL A 46 -4.23 11.92 8.23
C VAL A 46 -5.00 13.07 8.85
N ARG A 47 -5.71 12.85 9.96
CA ARG A 47 -6.45 13.90 10.66
C ARG A 47 -5.51 15.02 11.13
N THR A 48 -4.38 14.65 11.74
CA THR A 48 -3.39 15.61 12.21
C THR A 48 -2.68 16.34 11.07
N HIS A 49 -2.49 15.66 9.94
CA HIS A 49 -1.76 16.19 8.77
C HIS A 49 -2.67 16.54 7.58
N PHE A 50 -3.96 16.77 7.83
CA PHE A 50 -4.98 16.89 6.79
C PHE A 50 -4.68 17.99 5.77
N ASP A 51 -4.38 19.20 6.23
CA ASP A 51 -4.14 20.34 5.34
C ASP A 51 -2.91 20.09 4.45
N GLN A 52 -1.82 19.59 5.04
CA GLN A 52 -0.60 19.27 4.32
C GLN A 52 -0.83 18.18 3.25
N LEU A 53 -1.51 17.09 3.63
CA LEU A 53 -1.78 15.98 2.70
C LEU A 53 -2.74 16.41 1.59
N SER A 54 -3.75 17.23 1.90
CA SER A 54 -4.69 17.76 0.90
C SER A 54 -3.99 18.62 -0.14
N GLU A 55 -3.09 19.52 0.29
CA GLU A 55 -2.29 20.36 -0.61
C GLU A 55 -1.38 19.52 -1.52
N LEU A 56 -0.74 18.48 -0.97
CA LEU A 56 0.10 17.56 -1.74
C LEU A 56 -0.72 16.75 -2.75
N VAL A 57 -1.88 16.23 -2.34
CA VAL A 57 -2.79 15.50 -3.21
C VAL A 57 -3.25 16.38 -4.36
N GLU A 58 -3.69 17.61 -4.10
CA GLU A 58 -4.07 18.59 -5.13
C GLU A 58 -2.91 18.90 -6.08
N THR A 59 -1.72 19.08 -5.54
CA THR A 59 -0.51 19.35 -6.34
C THR A 59 -0.23 18.21 -7.31
N PHE A 60 -0.21 16.97 -6.86
CA PHE A 60 0.09 15.83 -7.73
C PHE A 60 -1.03 15.53 -8.72
N THR A 61 -2.29 15.59 -8.26
CA THR A 61 -3.46 15.36 -9.12
C THR A 61 -3.57 16.40 -10.24
N SER A 62 -3.28 17.68 -9.97
CA SER A 62 -3.25 18.73 -11.00
C SER A 62 -2.19 18.51 -12.07
N HIS A 63 -1.16 17.70 -11.78
CA HIS A 63 -0.14 17.26 -12.73
C HIS A 63 -0.44 15.91 -13.40
N GLY A 64 -1.63 15.35 -13.17
CA GLY A 64 -2.07 14.07 -13.74
C GLY A 64 -1.41 12.86 -13.09
N ILE A 65 -0.92 12.98 -11.85
CA ILE A 65 -0.29 11.90 -11.09
C ILE A 65 -1.31 11.36 -10.09
N ARG A 66 -1.59 10.07 -10.14
CA ARG A 66 -2.47 9.38 -9.18
C ARG A 66 -1.82 9.38 -7.80
N THR A 67 -2.61 9.62 -6.76
CA THR A 67 -2.12 9.71 -5.39
C THR A 67 -2.55 8.51 -4.55
N SER A 68 -1.69 8.10 -3.64
CA SER A 68 -1.94 7.08 -2.62
C SER A 68 -1.37 7.54 -1.28
N ILE A 69 -2.11 7.33 -0.18
CA ILE A 69 -1.67 7.65 1.17
C ILE A 69 -1.41 6.34 1.92
N PHE A 70 -0.18 6.18 2.44
CA PHE A 70 0.20 5.05 3.28
C PHE A 70 -0.41 5.19 4.68
N ILE A 71 -1.23 4.21 5.11
CA ILE A 71 -2.13 4.35 6.25
C ILE A 71 -2.33 3.01 6.98
N GLY A 72 -2.63 3.06 8.27
CA GLY A 72 -3.08 1.90 9.04
C GLY A 72 -4.55 1.54 8.79
N THR A 73 -5.08 0.65 9.63
CA THR A 73 -6.45 0.14 9.52
C THR A 73 -7.49 0.91 10.35
N ASP A 74 -7.11 2.05 10.93
CA ASP A 74 -8.03 2.92 11.68
C ASP A 74 -9.10 3.51 10.75
N LEU A 75 -10.36 3.22 11.02
CA LEU A 75 -11.47 3.57 10.14
C LEU A 75 -11.72 5.08 10.06
N GLU A 76 -11.63 5.80 11.19
CA GLU A 76 -11.79 7.25 11.20
C GLU A 76 -10.69 7.93 10.37
N ASN A 77 -9.47 7.41 10.47
CA ASN A 77 -8.33 7.91 9.72
C ASN A 77 -8.50 7.70 8.20
N ILE A 78 -9.11 6.57 7.79
CA ILE A 78 -9.45 6.30 6.38
C ILE A 78 -10.52 7.28 5.87
N GLU A 79 -11.51 7.65 6.70
CA GLU A 79 -12.48 8.68 6.33
C GLU A 79 -11.82 10.05 6.11
N TRP A 80 -10.80 10.37 6.92
CA TRP A 80 -10.01 11.59 6.72
C TRP A 80 -9.17 11.51 5.43
N ALA A 81 -8.60 10.35 5.12
CA ALA A 81 -7.87 10.17 3.87
C ALA A 81 -8.78 10.40 2.64
N ALA A 82 -10.00 9.90 2.64
CA ALA A 82 -10.95 10.16 1.57
C ALA A 82 -11.25 11.65 1.37
N LYS A 83 -11.30 12.43 2.46
CA LYS A 83 -11.56 13.89 2.40
C LYS A 83 -10.40 14.68 1.79
N THR A 84 -9.17 14.14 1.75
CA THR A 84 -8.04 14.81 1.09
C THR A 84 -8.17 14.83 -0.44
N GLY A 85 -9.07 14.00 -1.00
CA GLY A 85 -9.22 13.81 -2.44
C GLY A 85 -8.20 12.83 -3.05
N THR A 86 -7.48 12.06 -2.23
CA THR A 86 -6.56 11.02 -2.74
C THR A 86 -7.32 9.94 -3.52
N ASP A 87 -6.67 9.37 -4.54
CA ASP A 87 -7.28 8.30 -5.35
C ASP A 87 -7.29 6.96 -4.63
N ARG A 88 -6.28 6.73 -3.78
CA ARG A 88 -6.03 5.43 -3.13
C ARG A 88 -5.54 5.60 -1.71
N ILE A 89 -5.65 4.50 -0.97
CA ILE A 89 -4.86 4.26 0.24
C ILE A 89 -3.96 3.04 0.02
N GLU A 90 -2.84 3.00 0.74
CA GLU A 90 -1.99 1.83 0.83
C GLU A 90 -1.94 1.37 2.29
N LEU A 91 -2.50 0.19 2.56
CA LEU A 91 -2.60 -0.36 3.90
C LEU A 91 -1.23 -0.86 4.37
N TYR A 92 -0.77 -0.39 5.53
CA TYR A 92 0.43 -0.85 6.21
C TYR A 92 0.22 -2.24 6.80
N THR A 93 0.87 -3.26 6.24
CA THR A 93 0.56 -4.67 6.53
C THR A 93 1.50 -5.37 7.50
N GLU A 94 2.43 -4.66 8.15
CA GLU A 94 3.30 -5.28 9.18
C GLU A 94 2.50 -5.91 10.33
N PRO A 95 1.46 -5.25 10.91
CA PRO A 95 0.66 -5.87 11.98
C PRO A 95 -0.03 -7.17 11.55
N TYR A 96 -0.48 -7.24 10.29
CA TYR A 96 -0.99 -8.47 9.70
C TYR A 96 0.10 -9.54 9.63
N ALA A 97 1.27 -9.21 9.07
CA ALA A 97 2.36 -10.15 8.89
C ALA A 97 2.88 -10.72 10.22
N THR A 98 2.94 -9.87 11.26
CA THR A 98 3.38 -10.25 12.61
C THR A 98 2.39 -11.20 13.30
N LEU A 99 1.08 -10.95 13.18
CA LEU A 99 0.06 -11.77 13.84
C LEU A 99 -0.31 -13.03 13.04
N TYR A 100 -0.13 -13.01 11.71
CA TYR A 100 -0.55 -14.05 10.78
C TYR A 100 -0.12 -15.48 11.17
N PRO A 101 1.12 -15.75 11.64
CA PRO A 101 1.53 -17.09 12.01
C PRO A 101 0.81 -17.65 13.26
N GLN A 102 0.23 -16.78 14.08
CA GLN A 102 -0.44 -17.13 15.33
C GLN A 102 -1.95 -17.27 15.12
N ASP A 103 -2.56 -16.27 14.50
CA ASP A 103 -4.00 -16.24 14.17
C ASP A 103 -4.24 -15.41 12.92
N ARG A 104 -4.39 -16.08 11.79
CA ARG A 104 -4.59 -15.41 10.51
C ARG A 104 -5.98 -14.76 10.38
N GLU A 105 -6.98 -15.25 11.09
CA GLU A 105 -8.34 -14.71 11.05
C GLU A 105 -8.40 -13.42 11.85
N GLU A 106 -7.79 -13.39 13.04
CA GLU A 106 -7.65 -12.18 13.82
C GLU A 106 -6.77 -11.14 13.09
N ALA A 107 -5.67 -11.58 12.48
CA ALA A 107 -4.75 -10.72 11.75
C ALA A 107 -5.40 -9.98 10.57
N ILE A 108 -6.26 -10.65 9.81
CA ILE A 108 -6.87 -10.08 8.60
C ILE A 108 -8.11 -9.22 8.87
N ALA A 109 -8.81 -9.43 9.99
CA ALA A 109 -10.10 -8.81 10.27
C ALA A 109 -10.09 -7.27 10.17
N PRO A 110 -9.13 -6.53 10.78
CA PRO A 110 -9.10 -5.07 10.66
C PRO A 110 -8.84 -4.60 9.23
N PHE A 111 -8.09 -5.36 8.44
CA PHE A 111 -7.80 -5.04 7.04
C PHE A 111 -9.02 -5.21 6.13
N ILE A 112 -9.86 -6.23 6.40
CA ILE A 112 -11.13 -6.42 5.70
C ILE A 112 -12.05 -5.22 5.95
N ALA A 113 -12.17 -4.79 7.21
CA ALA A 113 -13.00 -3.63 7.57
C ALA A 113 -12.50 -2.35 6.91
N ALA A 114 -11.18 -2.11 6.95
CA ALA A 114 -10.52 -0.97 6.33
C ALA A 114 -10.74 -0.92 4.81
N ALA A 115 -10.52 -2.04 4.12
CA ALA A 115 -10.70 -2.14 2.68
C ALA A 115 -12.17 -1.97 2.27
N GLN A 116 -13.11 -2.53 3.03
CA GLN A 116 -14.53 -2.36 2.78
C GLN A 116 -14.96 -0.89 2.91
N LEU A 117 -14.48 -0.19 3.94
CA LEU A 117 -14.75 1.23 4.12
C LEU A 117 -14.15 2.06 2.99
N ALA A 118 -12.87 1.82 2.65
CA ALA A 118 -12.19 2.52 1.56
C ALA A 118 -12.98 2.41 0.24
N LYS A 119 -13.45 1.21 -0.11
CA LYS A 119 -14.31 0.99 -1.29
C LYS A 119 -15.62 1.77 -1.22
N ASN A 120 -16.28 1.79 -0.06
CA ASN A 120 -17.53 2.52 0.12
C ASN A 120 -17.33 4.04 -0.04
N LEU A 121 -16.12 4.53 0.28
CA LEU A 121 -15.71 5.92 0.09
C LEU A 121 -15.19 6.23 -1.33
N GLY A 122 -15.13 5.23 -2.21
CA GLY A 122 -14.66 5.38 -3.60
C GLY A 122 -13.14 5.37 -3.76
N LEU A 123 -12.39 4.97 -2.71
CA LEU A 123 -10.93 4.84 -2.75
C LEU A 123 -10.51 3.49 -3.36
N GLY A 124 -9.44 3.49 -4.15
CA GLY A 124 -8.72 2.27 -4.47
C GLY A 124 -7.92 1.77 -3.27
N VAL A 125 -7.67 0.45 -3.21
CA VAL A 125 -6.98 -0.19 -2.10
C VAL A 125 -5.69 -0.83 -2.57
N ASN A 126 -4.57 -0.31 -2.10
CA ASN A 126 -3.26 -0.93 -2.19
C ASN A 126 -2.87 -1.48 -0.81
N ALA A 127 -1.87 -2.34 -0.77
CA ALA A 127 -1.30 -2.84 0.48
C ALA A 127 0.20 -3.08 0.33
N GLY A 128 0.95 -2.78 1.36
CA GLY A 128 2.39 -2.93 1.34
C GLY A 128 3.00 -3.11 2.73
N HIS A 129 4.26 -3.52 2.73
CA HIS A 129 5.08 -3.83 3.90
C HIS A 129 4.88 -5.26 4.45
N ASP A 130 5.95 -6.03 4.54
CA ASP A 130 6.03 -7.39 5.13
C ASP A 130 5.09 -8.46 4.54
N LEU A 131 4.48 -8.22 3.39
CA LEU A 131 3.84 -9.28 2.62
C LEU A 131 4.90 -10.20 2.01
N SER A 132 4.65 -11.51 2.06
CA SER A 132 5.56 -12.56 1.61
C SER A 132 4.81 -13.70 0.93
N LEU A 133 5.52 -14.70 0.39
CA LEU A 133 4.90 -15.89 -0.18
C LEU A 133 4.08 -16.69 0.84
N GLU A 134 4.33 -16.52 2.14
CA GLU A 134 3.59 -17.23 3.20
C GLU A 134 2.21 -16.64 3.46
N ASN A 135 2.07 -15.31 3.38
CA ASN A 135 0.87 -14.61 3.84
C ASN A 135 0.08 -13.89 2.72
N LEU A 136 0.70 -13.66 1.56
CA LEU A 136 0.11 -12.87 0.46
C LEU A 136 -1.16 -13.49 -0.13
N ALA A 137 -1.18 -14.80 -0.34
CA ALA A 137 -2.33 -15.47 -0.96
C ALA A 137 -3.58 -15.31 -0.08
N TYR A 138 -3.45 -15.54 1.23
CA TYR A 138 -4.54 -15.38 2.17
C TYR A 138 -4.99 -13.92 2.28
N PHE A 139 -4.05 -12.97 2.28
CA PHE A 139 -4.37 -11.54 2.28
C PHE A 139 -5.20 -11.17 1.05
N HIS A 140 -4.72 -11.51 -0.14
CA HIS A 140 -5.39 -11.21 -1.40
C HIS A 140 -6.81 -11.80 -1.49
N GLN A 141 -7.00 -13.02 -1.00
CA GLN A 141 -8.30 -13.70 -1.03
C GLN A 141 -9.36 -13.04 -0.15
N ASN A 142 -8.93 -12.42 0.95
CA ASN A 142 -9.82 -11.88 1.97
C ASN A 142 -10.03 -10.36 1.88
N ILE A 143 -9.13 -9.62 1.22
CA ILE A 143 -9.25 -8.17 1.10
C ILE A 143 -10.16 -7.79 -0.07
N PRO A 144 -11.32 -7.17 0.20
CA PRO A 144 -12.25 -6.79 -0.85
C PRO A 144 -11.70 -5.65 -1.71
N GLY A 145 -11.49 -5.92 -3.00
CA GLY A 145 -11.07 -4.90 -3.96
C GLY A 145 -9.62 -4.46 -3.82
N LEU A 146 -8.74 -5.36 -3.37
CA LEU A 146 -7.30 -5.13 -3.43
C LEU A 146 -6.86 -4.93 -4.88
N ASP A 147 -6.30 -3.77 -5.17
CA ASP A 147 -5.88 -3.40 -6.53
C ASP A 147 -4.42 -3.72 -6.78
N GLU A 148 -3.53 -3.38 -5.85
CA GLU A 148 -2.08 -3.48 -5.99
C GLU A 148 -1.42 -3.88 -4.67
N VAL A 149 -0.25 -4.53 -4.75
CA VAL A 149 0.60 -4.80 -3.61
C VAL A 149 2.02 -4.29 -3.86
N SER A 150 2.64 -3.73 -2.81
CA SER A 150 4.04 -3.28 -2.80
C SER A 150 4.85 -4.22 -1.91
N ILE A 151 5.77 -4.99 -2.52
CA ILE A 151 6.57 -5.99 -1.79
C ILE A 151 8.05 -5.75 -2.07
N GLY A 152 8.78 -5.34 -1.04
CA GLY A 152 10.21 -5.02 -1.12
C GLY A 152 11.10 -6.13 -0.55
N HIS A 153 11.35 -6.10 0.76
CA HIS A 153 12.33 -6.95 1.44
C HIS A 153 12.13 -8.45 1.19
N ALA A 154 10.91 -8.97 1.38
CA ALA A 154 10.62 -10.38 1.19
C ALA A 154 10.89 -10.83 -0.24
N LEU A 155 10.46 -10.06 -1.25
CA LEU A 155 10.69 -10.37 -2.66
C LEU A 155 12.18 -10.43 -3.00
N ILE A 156 12.99 -9.50 -2.49
CA ILE A 156 14.43 -9.48 -2.74
C ILE A 156 15.13 -10.64 -2.00
N SER A 157 14.73 -10.94 -0.74
CA SER A 157 15.24 -12.10 -0.02
C SER A 157 14.97 -13.40 -0.76
N ASP A 158 13.75 -13.61 -1.22
CA ASP A 158 13.37 -14.80 -1.99
C ASP A 158 14.14 -14.88 -3.33
N ALA A 159 14.40 -13.73 -3.95
CA ALA A 159 15.14 -13.67 -5.21
C ALA A 159 16.61 -14.11 -5.09
N LEU A 160 17.20 -14.06 -3.90
CA LEU A 160 18.55 -14.61 -3.64
C LEU A 160 18.56 -16.13 -3.71
N TYR A 161 17.44 -16.80 -3.42
CA TYR A 161 17.33 -18.26 -3.43
C TYR A 161 16.75 -18.79 -4.75
N TYR A 162 15.72 -18.15 -5.29
CA TYR A 162 14.98 -18.62 -6.46
C TYR A 162 15.40 -17.93 -7.77
N GLY A 163 16.11 -16.81 -7.67
CA GLY A 163 16.35 -15.90 -8.79
C GLY A 163 15.15 -15.01 -9.09
N LEU A 164 15.37 -13.76 -9.49
CA LEU A 164 14.36 -12.72 -9.61
C LEU A 164 13.17 -13.10 -10.50
N LYS A 165 13.43 -13.77 -11.62
CA LYS A 165 12.37 -14.18 -12.57
C LYS A 165 11.38 -15.15 -11.92
N GLU A 166 11.90 -16.16 -11.25
CA GLU A 166 11.09 -17.18 -10.60
C GLU A 166 10.34 -16.60 -9.40
N THR A 167 10.98 -15.77 -8.59
CA THR A 167 10.35 -15.08 -7.48
C THR A 167 9.16 -14.25 -7.94
N ILE A 168 9.31 -13.45 -8.99
CA ILE A 168 8.20 -12.67 -9.56
C ILE A 168 7.06 -13.58 -10.02
N ARG A 169 7.38 -14.74 -10.60
CA ARG A 169 6.37 -15.72 -11.00
C ARG A 169 5.59 -16.24 -9.81
N LEU A 170 6.28 -16.64 -8.73
CA LEU A 170 5.67 -17.16 -7.49
C LEU A 170 4.75 -16.13 -6.83
N TYR A 171 5.20 -14.89 -6.69
CA TYR A 171 4.37 -13.81 -6.12
C TYR A 171 3.13 -13.51 -6.97
N LYS A 172 3.26 -13.54 -8.30
CA LYS A 172 2.11 -13.38 -9.20
C LYS A 172 1.14 -14.55 -9.09
N GLU A 173 1.62 -15.77 -8.92
CA GLU A 173 0.77 -16.95 -8.70
C GLU A 173 0.03 -16.87 -7.37
N ALA A 174 0.67 -16.41 -6.30
CA ALA A 174 0.02 -16.18 -5.01
C ALA A 174 -1.20 -15.22 -5.11
N LEU A 175 -1.14 -14.24 -6.03
CA LEU A 175 -2.24 -13.33 -6.33
C LEU A 175 -3.31 -13.92 -7.27
N LEU A 176 -3.09 -15.09 -7.87
CA LEU A 176 -4.06 -15.76 -8.75
C LEU A 176 -4.80 -16.92 -8.06
N ILE A 177 -4.31 -17.36 -6.91
CA ILE A 177 -4.93 -18.45 -6.15
C ILE A 177 -6.30 -17.96 -5.65
N LYS A 178 -7.36 -18.49 -6.25
CA LYS A 178 -8.71 -18.41 -5.68
C LYS A 178 -8.91 -19.72 -4.91
N GLU A 179 -9.11 -19.66 -3.59
CA GLU A 179 -9.59 -20.84 -2.89
C GLU A 179 -10.88 -21.31 -3.56
N LEU A 180 -10.89 -22.58 -3.96
CA LEU A 180 -12.13 -23.27 -4.27
C LEU A 180 -12.90 -23.29 -2.94
N LYS A 181 -13.95 -22.46 -2.83
CA LYS A 181 -14.89 -22.55 -1.70
C LYS A 181 -15.47 -23.96 -1.73
N ASN A 182 -15.01 -24.79 -0.79
CA ASN A 182 -15.65 -26.07 -0.48
C ASN A 182 -17.01 -25.83 0.16
#